data_6680e9ddea84b9e034639e1a8c0d6afd
#
_entry.id   6680e9ddea84b9e034639e1a8c0d6afd
#
_cell.length_a   1.000
_cell.length_b   1.000
_cell.length_c   1.000
_cell.angle_alpha   90.00
_cell.angle_beta   90.00
_cell.angle_gamma   90.00
#
_symmetry.space_group_name_H-M   'P 1'
#
loop_
_entity.id
_entity.type
_entity.pdbx_description
1 polymer ?
#
loop_
_entity_poly.entity_id
_entity_poly.type
_entity_poly.pdbx_seq_one_letter_code
_entity_poly.pdbx_strand_id
1 'polypeptide(L)'
;KEISKQEKEDYLSLMYEMKRKENQIVKSDLSRELEVPLSRVTRVTDGLLEEGYLLKDEGRRMFLTPMGLSKGQQCLERKRCLTEFLRLVSGVDGSIAKENACAIEHILDERILTGIRMFMESRHTYSYMTRGNDLNLMFPEGKRIMPIAFFEKGTSHPRILSKEYQQFEKRAEVVISKESYLYLK
;
A
#
# COMPACT_ATOMS: atom_id res chain seq x y z
N LYS A 1 -0.81 28.86 -10.94
CA LYS A 1 -1.73 27.72 -10.75
C LYS A 1 -1.84 27.40 -9.27
N GLU A 2 -3.03 27.15 -8.79
CA GLU A 2 -3.32 26.69 -7.43
C GLU A 2 -2.64 25.35 -7.12
N ILE A 3 -2.29 25.08 -5.85
CA ILE A 3 -1.66 23.84 -5.44
C ILE A 3 -2.77 22.82 -5.19
N SER A 4 -2.78 21.72 -5.95
CA SER A 4 -3.79 20.69 -5.77
C SER A 4 -3.53 19.85 -4.50
N LYS A 5 -4.58 19.22 -3.98
CA LYS A 5 -4.46 18.27 -2.88
C LYS A 5 -3.50 17.12 -3.23
N GLN A 6 -3.62 16.59 -4.44
CA GLN A 6 -2.76 15.56 -4.98
C GLN A 6 -1.28 15.94 -4.91
N GLU A 7 -0.94 17.12 -5.41
CA GLU A 7 0.44 17.61 -5.39
C GLU A 7 1.01 17.71 -3.97
N LYS A 8 0.22 18.20 -3.01
CA LYS A 8 0.62 18.24 -1.59
C LYS A 8 0.90 16.83 -1.04
N GLU A 9 0.05 15.86 -1.38
CA GLU A 9 0.19 14.46 -0.96
C GLU A 9 1.45 13.82 -1.55
N ASP A 10 1.78 14.08 -2.81
CA ASP A 10 3.02 13.61 -3.45
C ASP A 10 4.27 14.15 -2.73
N TYR A 11 4.28 15.46 -2.42
CA TYR A 11 5.38 16.06 -1.67
C TYR A 11 5.51 15.46 -0.25
N LEU A 12 4.42 15.30 0.47
CA LEU A 12 4.45 14.74 1.82
C LEU A 12 4.92 13.28 1.83
N SER A 13 4.51 12.47 0.87
CA SER A 13 4.96 11.09 0.77
C SER A 13 6.45 10.98 0.48
N LEU A 14 6.98 11.82 -0.43
CA LEU A 14 8.40 11.88 -0.74
C LEU A 14 9.23 12.37 0.45
N MET A 15 8.80 13.46 1.11
CA MET A 15 9.47 13.99 2.31
C MET A 15 9.50 12.96 3.45
N TYR A 16 8.43 12.20 3.62
CA TYR A 16 8.37 11.11 4.60
C TYR A 16 9.36 9.99 4.25
N GLU A 17 9.47 9.62 2.97
CA GLU A 17 10.45 8.64 2.50
C GLU A 17 11.89 9.12 2.70
N MET A 18 12.19 10.39 2.41
CA MET A 18 13.50 11.00 2.66
C MET A 18 13.85 10.95 4.15
N LYS A 19 12.91 11.32 5.03
CA LYS A 19 13.12 11.24 6.48
C LYS A 19 13.40 9.81 6.95
N ARG A 20 12.72 8.81 6.41
CA ARG A 20 12.98 7.40 6.76
C ARG A 20 14.37 6.92 6.40
N LYS A 21 14.97 7.52 5.38
CA LYS A 21 16.36 7.26 4.94
C LYS A 21 17.37 8.14 5.67
N GLU A 22 16.94 8.84 6.74
CA GLU A 22 17.75 9.80 7.51
C GLU A 22 18.28 10.98 6.68
N ASN A 23 17.72 11.21 5.52
CA ASN A 23 18.06 12.32 4.66
C ASN A 23 17.37 13.60 5.13
N GLN A 24 18.09 14.71 5.07
CA GLN A 24 17.49 16.03 5.28
C GLN A 24 16.53 16.34 4.13
N ILE A 25 15.44 17.06 4.44
CA ILE A 25 14.52 17.54 3.42
C ILE A 25 15.10 18.78 2.77
N VAL A 26 15.62 18.62 1.56
CA VAL A 26 16.24 19.70 0.77
C VAL A 26 15.39 19.97 -0.47
N LYS A 27 15.12 21.26 -0.76
CA LYS A 27 14.29 21.67 -1.90
C LYS A 27 14.85 21.21 -3.26
N SER A 28 16.16 21.18 -3.41
CA SER A 28 16.81 20.69 -4.65
C SER A 28 16.55 19.21 -4.91
N ASP A 29 16.52 18.40 -3.84
CA ASP A 29 16.25 16.98 -3.97
C ASP A 29 14.78 16.73 -4.32
N LEU A 30 13.86 17.48 -3.70
CA LEU A 30 12.44 17.45 -4.08
C LEU A 30 12.23 17.86 -5.55
N SER A 31 12.96 18.89 -6.02
CA SER A 31 12.91 19.35 -7.40
C SER A 31 13.35 18.25 -8.38
N ARG A 32 14.42 17.55 -8.05
CA ARG A 32 14.98 16.47 -8.87
C ARG A 32 14.06 15.24 -8.87
N GLU A 33 13.63 14.78 -7.69
CA GLU A 33 12.81 13.56 -7.56
C GLU A 33 11.40 13.71 -8.13
N LEU A 34 10.83 14.92 -8.08
CA LEU A 34 9.49 15.22 -8.62
C LEU A 34 9.53 15.78 -10.04
N GLU A 35 10.73 16.00 -10.59
CA GLU A 35 10.94 16.58 -11.92
C GLU A 35 10.22 17.92 -12.14
N VAL A 36 10.21 18.78 -11.10
CA VAL A 36 9.54 20.08 -11.11
C VAL A 36 10.53 21.22 -10.84
N PRO A 37 10.29 22.43 -11.36
CA PRO A 37 11.13 23.60 -11.09
C PRO A 37 11.20 23.94 -9.59
N LEU A 38 12.35 24.44 -9.11
CA LEU A 38 12.56 24.82 -7.71
C LEU A 38 11.56 25.90 -7.23
N SER A 39 11.11 26.78 -8.12
CA SER A 39 10.05 27.74 -7.83
C SER A 39 8.71 27.07 -7.46
N ARG A 40 8.40 25.95 -8.12
CA ARG A 40 7.21 25.15 -7.79
C ARG A 40 7.38 24.49 -6.43
N VAL A 41 8.54 23.89 -6.16
CA VAL A 41 8.87 23.30 -4.86
C VAL A 41 8.70 24.32 -3.74
N THR A 42 9.25 25.54 -3.92
CA THR A 42 9.13 26.62 -2.94
C THR A 42 7.67 26.95 -2.65
N ARG A 43 6.87 27.11 -3.67
CA ARG A 43 5.44 27.42 -3.51
C ARG A 43 4.67 26.34 -2.77
N VAL A 44 4.89 25.04 -3.12
CA VAL A 44 4.21 23.93 -2.45
C VAL A 44 4.67 23.80 -1.00
N THR A 45 5.98 23.91 -0.73
CA THR A 45 6.50 23.84 0.64
C THR A 45 6.02 24.99 1.50
N ASP A 46 5.85 26.19 0.95
CA ASP A 46 5.30 27.34 1.68
C ASP A 46 3.81 27.08 2.03
N GLY A 47 3.01 26.54 1.11
CA GLY A 47 1.64 26.13 1.42
C GLY A 47 1.56 25.03 2.47
N LEU A 48 2.47 24.05 2.45
CA LEU A 48 2.54 23.00 3.48
C LEU A 48 2.97 23.54 4.85
N LEU A 49 3.78 24.61 4.89
CA LEU A 49 4.12 25.33 6.11
C LEU A 49 2.90 26.07 6.69
N GLU A 50 2.16 26.78 5.84
CA GLU A 50 0.95 27.51 6.24
C GLU A 50 -0.14 26.55 6.78
N GLU A 51 -0.24 25.35 6.19
CA GLU A 51 -1.18 24.31 6.64
C GLU A 51 -0.68 23.51 7.84
N GLY A 52 0.53 23.77 8.34
CA GLY A 52 1.08 23.12 9.53
C GLY A 52 1.60 21.69 9.31
N TYR A 53 1.79 21.23 8.06
CA TYR A 53 2.43 19.94 7.77
C TYR A 53 3.95 19.99 7.89
N LEU A 54 4.53 21.18 7.73
CA LEU A 54 5.97 21.43 7.84
C LEU A 54 6.27 22.48 8.90
N LEU A 55 7.49 22.42 9.41
CA LEU A 55 8.13 23.46 10.22
C LEU A 55 9.47 23.83 9.59
N LYS A 56 9.92 25.06 9.82
CA LYS A 56 11.29 25.51 9.55
C LYS A 56 11.98 25.87 10.85
N ASP A 57 13.26 25.49 10.99
CA ASP A 57 14.10 25.96 12.07
C ASP A 57 14.78 27.32 11.72
N GLU A 58 15.54 27.88 12.64
CA GLU A 58 16.32 29.12 12.45
C GLU A 58 17.31 29.01 11.28
N GLY A 59 17.84 27.81 11.01
CA GLY A 59 18.70 27.49 9.87
C GLY A 59 17.96 27.26 8.56
N ARG A 60 16.65 27.53 8.50
CA ARG A 60 15.76 27.31 7.35
C ARG A 60 15.65 25.86 6.88
N ARG A 61 16.05 24.89 7.71
CA ARG A 61 15.83 23.46 7.44
C ARG A 61 14.37 23.12 7.65
N MET A 62 13.84 22.25 6.80
CA MET A 62 12.44 21.82 6.85
C MET A 62 12.29 20.49 7.58
N PHE A 63 11.24 20.39 8.38
CA PHE A 63 10.87 19.18 9.14
C PHE A 63 9.38 18.90 8.99
N LEU A 64 9.03 17.64 8.91
CA LEU A 64 7.64 17.23 9.01
C LEU A 64 7.15 17.34 10.45
N THR A 65 6.00 17.98 10.64
CA THR A 65 5.28 17.96 11.92
C THR A 65 4.70 16.56 12.18
N PRO A 66 4.19 16.26 13.39
CA PRO A 66 3.45 15.01 13.63
C PRO A 66 2.31 14.80 12.63
N MET A 67 1.59 15.86 12.24
CA MET A 67 0.54 15.83 11.23
C MET A 67 1.13 15.52 9.83
N GLY A 68 2.23 16.17 9.46
CA GLY A 68 2.94 15.91 8.21
C GLY A 68 3.49 14.50 8.13
N LEU A 69 4.02 13.97 9.23
CA LEU A 69 4.50 12.58 9.32
C LEU A 69 3.37 11.58 9.10
N SER A 70 2.25 11.76 9.82
CA SER A 70 1.08 10.89 9.70
C SER A 70 0.53 10.90 8.26
N LYS A 71 0.37 12.09 7.68
CA LYS A 71 -0.15 12.23 6.31
C LYS A 71 0.80 11.64 5.28
N GLY A 72 2.11 11.92 5.38
CA GLY A 72 3.13 11.38 4.47
C GLY A 72 3.22 9.87 4.54
N GLN A 73 3.13 9.29 5.74
CA GLN A 73 3.07 7.85 5.93
C GLN A 73 1.85 7.23 5.24
N GLN A 74 0.66 7.78 5.47
CA GLN A 74 -0.58 7.30 4.85
C GLN A 74 -0.50 7.32 3.32
N CYS A 75 0.01 8.40 2.74
CA CYS A 75 0.17 8.51 1.29
C CYS A 75 1.17 7.47 0.76
N LEU A 76 2.31 7.30 1.42
CA LEU A 76 3.31 6.31 1.02
C LEU A 76 2.78 4.88 1.11
N GLU A 77 2.08 4.53 2.19
CA GLU A 77 1.49 3.19 2.38
C GLU A 77 0.42 2.90 1.32
N ARG A 78 -0.44 3.88 1.00
CA ARG A 78 -1.44 3.79 -0.07
C ARG A 78 -0.78 3.50 -1.42
N LYS A 79 0.21 4.29 -1.80
CA LYS A 79 0.99 4.13 -3.04
C LYS A 79 1.65 2.75 -3.13
N ARG A 80 2.27 2.30 -2.05
CA ARG A 80 2.91 0.98 -1.98
C ARG A 80 1.90 -0.15 -2.14
N CYS A 81 0.78 -0.09 -1.40
CA CYS A 81 -0.28 -1.09 -1.48
C CYS A 81 -0.84 -1.21 -2.89
N LEU A 82 -1.12 -0.07 -3.55
CA LEU A 82 -1.59 -0.06 -4.94
C LEU A 82 -0.54 -0.60 -5.91
N THR A 83 0.72 -0.22 -5.77
CA THR A 83 1.80 -0.73 -6.61
C THR A 83 1.89 -2.26 -6.53
N GLU A 84 1.87 -2.81 -5.31
CA GLU A 84 1.93 -4.25 -5.11
C GLU A 84 0.68 -4.96 -5.65
N PHE A 85 -0.49 -4.38 -5.45
CA PHE A 85 -1.75 -4.90 -5.99
C PHE A 85 -1.72 -4.94 -7.52
N LEU A 86 -1.33 -3.85 -8.16
CA LEU A 86 -1.24 -3.80 -9.63
C LEU A 86 -0.24 -4.81 -10.18
N ARG A 87 0.93 -4.92 -9.57
CA ARG A 87 1.91 -5.97 -9.94
C ARG A 87 1.32 -7.37 -9.83
N LEU A 88 0.58 -7.61 -8.75
CA LEU A 88 0.00 -8.92 -8.48
C LEU A 88 -1.04 -9.32 -9.53
N VAL A 89 -1.95 -8.39 -9.87
CA VAL A 89 -3.10 -8.72 -10.72
C VAL A 89 -2.78 -8.67 -12.21
N SER A 90 -1.79 -7.85 -12.61
CA SER A 90 -1.46 -7.63 -14.03
C SER A 90 -0.15 -8.31 -14.46
N GLY A 91 0.73 -8.63 -13.52
CA GLY A 91 2.06 -9.17 -13.83
C GLY A 91 3.03 -8.17 -14.46
N VAL A 92 2.69 -6.89 -14.54
CA VAL A 92 3.55 -5.86 -15.12
C VAL A 92 4.78 -5.60 -14.25
N ASP A 93 5.80 -4.99 -14.84
CA ASP A 93 7.01 -4.54 -14.15
C ASP A 93 6.68 -3.55 -13.02
N GLY A 94 7.55 -3.50 -12.02
CA GLY A 94 7.39 -2.65 -10.86
C GLY A 94 7.38 -1.16 -11.16
N SER A 95 8.09 -0.71 -12.20
CA SER A 95 8.12 0.69 -12.65
C SER A 95 6.76 1.09 -13.23
N ILE A 96 6.21 0.27 -14.12
CA ILE A 96 4.88 0.48 -14.72
C ILE A 96 3.79 0.47 -13.65
N ALA A 97 3.85 -0.51 -12.72
CA ALA A 97 2.89 -0.56 -11.63
C ALA A 97 2.96 0.67 -10.71
N LYS A 98 4.16 1.16 -10.41
CA LYS A 98 4.39 2.35 -9.58
C LYS A 98 3.84 3.61 -10.24
N GLU A 99 4.11 3.80 -11.53
CA GLU A 99 3.61 4.93 -12.30
C GLU A 99 2.07 4.97 -12.30
N ASN A 100 1.44 3.83 -12.59
CA ASN A 100 -0.02 3.72 -12.58
C ASN A 100 -0.61 3.88 -11.18
N ALA A 101 0.03 3.32 -10.15
CA ALA A 101 -0.39 3.51 -8.77
C ALA A 101 -0.39 4.99 -8.39
N CYS A 102 0.66 5.74 -8.74
CA CYS A 102 0.73 7.19 -8.52
C CYS A 102 -0.41 7.95 -9.22
N ALA A 103 -0.77 7.54 -10.43
CA ALA A 103 -1.83 8.21 -11.20
C ALA A 103 -3.22 7.97 -10.60
N ILE A 104 -3.51 6.75 -10.11
CA ILE A 104 -4.86 6.37 -9.67
C ILE A 104 -5.11 6.55 -8.18
N GLU A 105 -4.09 6.63 -7.33
CA GLU A 105 -4.26 6.68 -5.87
C GLU A 105 -5.12 7.85 -5.39
N HIS A 106 -5.07 8.98 -6.11
CA HIS A 106 -5.77 10.20 -5.74
C HIS A 106 -7.24 10.24 -6.18
N ILE A 107 -7.62 9.37 -7.12
CA ILE A 107 -8.99 9.29 -7.66
C ILE A 107 -9.76 8.09 -7.12
N LEU A 108 -9.10 7.15 -6.48
CA LEU A 108 -9.75 5.98 -5.90
C LEU A 108 -10.55 6.35 -4.65
N ASP A 109 -11.76 5.83 -4.57
CA ASP A 109 -12.59 5.89 -3.35
C ASP A 109 -11.90 5.12 -2.22
N GLU A 110 -11.97 5.65 -0.99
CA GLU A 110 -11.34 5.05 0.18
C GLU A 110 -11.86 3.62 0.48
N ARG A 111 -13.11 3.33 0.10
CA ARG A 111 -13.68 1.98 0.24
C ARG A 111 -12.99 0.98 -0.68
N ILE A 112 -12.62 1.41 -1.90
CA ILE A 112 -11.86 0.58 -2.84
C ILE A 112 -10.45 0.34 -2.30
N LEU A 113 -9.78 1.39 -1.82
CA LEU A 113 -8.45 1.28 -1.20
C LEU A 113 -8.46 0.35 0.01
N THR A 114 -9.48 0.44 0.85
CA THR A 114 -9.68 -0.46 1.99
C THR A 114 -9.85 -1.90 1.54
N GLY A 115 -10.67 -2.14 0.50
CA GLY A 115 -10.84 -3.47 -0.08
C GLY A 115 -9.55 -4.05 -0.62
N ILE A 116 -8.76 -3.26 -1.35
CA ILE A 116 -7.45 -3.65 -1.86
C ILE A 116 -6.50 -3.99 -0.70
N ARG A 117 -6.45 -3.15 0.34
CA ARG A 117 -5.62 -3.39 1.53
C ARG A 117 -5.99 -4.71 2.22
N MET A 118 -7.26 -4.93 2.48
CA MET A 118 -7.75 -6.19 3.06
C MET A 118 -7.37 -7.40 2.21
N PHE A 119 -7.49 -7.29 0.88
CA PHE A 119 -7.06 -8.34 -0.03
C PHE A 119 -5.56 -8.60 0.07
N MET A 120 -4.74 -7.56 0.08
CA MET A 120 -3.28 -7.67 0.18
C MET A 120 -2.81 -8.24 1.52
N GLU A 121 -3.46 -7.87 2.62
CA GLU A 121 -3.20 -8.42 3.96
C GLU A 121 -3.56 -9.91 4.02
N SER A 122 -4.71 -10.29 3.48
CA SER A 122 -5.14 -11.70 3.39
C SER A 122 -4.15 -12.55 2.58
N ARG A 123 -3.51 -11.96 1.56
CA ARG A 123 -2.52 -12.64 0.73
C ARG A 123 -1.33 -13.18 1.53
N HIS A 124 -0.85 -12.46 2.53
CA HIS A 124 0.24 -12.96 3.37
C HIS A 124 -0.17 -14.24 4.09
N THR A 125 -1.39 -14.29 4.60
CA THR A 125 -1.96 -15.50 5.22
C THR A 125 -2.01 -16.66 4.22
N TYR A 126 -2.49 -16.41 2.98
CA TYR A 126 -2.52 -17.44 1.92
C TYR A 126 -1.12 -17.91 1.49
N SER A 127 -0.14 -17.04 1.45
CA SER A 127 1.24 -17.42 1.10
C SER A 127 1.85 -18.38 2.13
N TYR A 128 1.52 -18.22 3.41
CA TYR A 128 1.93 -19.14 4.46
C TYR A 128 1.21 -20.49 4.33
N MET A 129 -0.10 -20.48 4.12
CA MET A 129 -0.92 -21.71 4.01
C MET A 129 -0.52 -22.56 2.77
N THR A 130 -0.12 -21.92 1.67
CA THR A 130 0.25 -22.64 0.42
C THR A 130 1.66 -23.21 0.42
N ARG A 131 2.46 -22.98 1.45
CA ARG A 131 3.79 -23.57 1.60
C ARG A 131 3.79 -24.92 2.34
N GLY A 132 2.63 -25.54 2.51
CA GLY A 132 2.51 -26.82 3.20
C GLY A 132 2.71 -26.71 4.72
N ASN A 133 2.48 -25.54 5.30
CA ASN A 133 2.50 -25.39 6.76
C ASN A 133 1.28 -26.07 7.36
N ASP A 134 1.51 -26.84 8.39
CA ASP A 134 0.44 -27.46 9.17
C ASP A 134 -0.33 -26.37 9.95
N LEU A 135 -1.62 -26.27 9.69
CA LEU A 135 -2.50 -25.32 10.38
C LEU A 135 -2.51 -25.54 11.91
N ASN A 136 -2.27 -26.76 12.37
CA ASN A 136 -2.21 -27.10 13.77
C ASN A 136 -1.01 -26.48 14.48
N LEU A 137 0.07 -26.20 13.77
CA LEU A 137 1.24 -25.50 14.29
C LEU A 137 1.05 -23.99 14.38
N MET A 138 0.12 -23.44 13.57
CA MET A 138 -0.09 -22.00 13.46
C MET A 138 -1.24 -21.49 14.32
N PHE A 139 -2.24 -22.35 14.57
CA PHE A 139 -3.47 -21.96 15.25
C PHE A 139 -3.86 -23.00 16.30
N PRO A 140 -4.40 -22.57 17.45
CA PRO A 140 -4.97 -23.49 18.42
C PRO A 140 -6.19 -24.22 17.83
N GLU A 141 -6.43 -25.44 18.31
CA GLU A 141 -7.57 -26.26 17.92
C GLU A 141 -8.90 -25.49 18.08
N GLY A 142 -9.80 -25.71 17.15
CA GLY A 142 -11.13 -25.09 17.16
C GLY A 142 -11.62 -24.72 15.77
N LYS A 143 -12.78 -24.06 15.75
CA LYS A 143 -13.41 -23.57 14.52
C LYS A 143 -13.04 -22.12 14.26
N ARG A 144 -12.70 -21.79 13.01
CA ARG A 144 -12.38 -20.43 12.58
C ARG A 144 -12.99 -20.15 11.21
N ILE A 145 -13.46 -18.92 11.02
CA ILE A 145 -13.85 -18.44 9.69
C ILE A 145 -12.62 -17.77 9.08
N MET A 146 -12.15 -18.32 7.98
CA MET A 146 -10.98 -17.83 7.29
C MET A 146 -11.34 -17.43 5.86
N PRO A 147 -10.74 -16.35 5.35
CA PRO A 147 -10.87 -16.01 3.93
C PRO A 147 -10.16 -17.09 3.10
N ILE A 148 -10.78 -17.46 1.98
CA ILE A 148 -10.23 -18.46 1.05
C ILE A 148 -10.19 -17.90 -0.37
N ALA A 149 -9.25 -18.40 -1.16
CA ALA A 149 -9.19 -18.14 -2.59
C ALA A 149 -8.65 -19.37 -3.31
N PHE A 150 -9.22 -19.67 -4.45
CA PHE A 150 -8.78 -20.75 -5.33
C PHE A 150 -8.03 -20.16 -6.52
N PHE A 151 -6.89 -20.73 -6.83
CA PHE A 151 -6.04 -20.29 -7.92
C PHE A 151 -5.90 -21.39 -8.96
N GLU A 152 -5.71 -21.01 -10.22
CA GLU A 152 -5.38 -21.92 -11.30
C GLU A 152 -4.11 -22.71 -10.98
N LYS A 153 -4.16 -24.02 -11.16
CA LYS A 153 -3.00 -24.90 -10.94
C LYS A 153 -1.88 -24.54 -11.90
N GLY A 154 -0.68 -24.41 -11.38
CA GLY A 154 0.51 -24.09 -12.18
C GLY A 154 0.77 -22.60 -12.37
N THR A 155 -0.11 -21.71 -11.92
CA THR A 155 0.14 -20.28 -11.93
C THR A 155 0.82 -19.86 -10.61
N SER A 156 2.02 -19.32 -10.71
CA SER A 156 2.80 -18.92 -9.51
C SER A 156 3.00 -17.41 -9.36
N HIS A 157 3.21 -16.70 -10.47
CA HIS A 157 3.43 -15.26 -10.47
C HIS A 157 2.98 -14.65 -11.82
N PRO A 158 1.89 -13.91 -11.88
CA PRO A 158 0.86 -13.77 -10.86
C PRO A 158 0.04 -15.07 -10.68
N ARG A 159 -0.52 -15.27 -9.48
CA ARG A 159 -1.52 -16.33 -9.28
C ARG A 159 -2.84 -15.87 -9.88
N ILE A 160 -3.39 -16.67 -10.77
CA ILE A 160 -4.68 -16.39 -11.42
C ILE A 160 -5.78 -17.05 -10.59
N LEU A 161 -6.78 -16.28 -10.19
CA LEU A 161 -7.95 -16.81 -9.50
C LEU A 161 -8.71 -17.75 -10.42
N SER A 162 -9.01 -18.95 -9.93
CA SER A 162 -9.77 -19.93 -10.68
C SER A 162 -11.20 -19.47 -10.92
N LYS A 163 -11.63 -19.48 -12.17
CA LYS A 163 -13.01 -19.14 -12.55
C LYS A 163 -13.99 -20.24 -12.14
N GLU A 164 -13.52 -21.47 -12.08
CA GLU A 164 -14.35 -22.64 -11.73
C GLU A 164 -14.90 -22.56 -10.30
N TYR A 165 -14.16 -21.95 -9.38
CA TYR A 165 -14.53 -21.87 -7.96
C TYR A 165 -15.09 -20.52 -7.53
N GLN A 166 -15.47 -19.64 -8.45
CA GLN A 166 -16.05 -18.34 -8.14
C GLN A 166 -17.43 -18.42 -7.46
N GLN A 167 -18.11 -19.55 -7.61
CA GLN A 167 -19.42 -19.83 -7.00
C GLN A 167 -19.36 -20.03 -5.48
N PHE A 168 -18.20 -20.33 -4.92
CA PHE A 168 -18.05 -20.51 -3.48
C PHE A 168 -17.90 -19.17 -2.78
N GLU A 169 -18.39 -19.13 -1.54
CA GLU A 169 -18.14 -17.96 -0.68
C GLU A 169 -16.63 -17.75 -0.50
N LYS A 170 -16.23 -16.49 -0.40
CA LYS A 170 -14.82 -16.13 -0.18
C LYS A 170 -14.33 -16.37 1.26
N ARG A 171 -15.16 -17.04 2.06
CA ARG A 171 -14.88 -17.43 3.45
C ARG A 171 -15.28 -18.88 3.65
N ALA A 172 -14.48 -19.61 4.41
CA ALA A 172 -14.78 -20.97 4.79
C ALA A 172 -14.68 -21.14 6.29
N GLU A 173 -15.46 -22.05 6.83
CA GLU A 173 -15.26 -22.55 8.18
C GLU A 173 -14.13 -23.57 8.14
N VAL A 174 -13.03 -23.28 8.84
CA VAL A 174 -11.88 -24.16 8.99
C VAL A 174 -11.93 -24.76 10.40
N VAL A 175 -11.99 -26.08 10.44
CA VAL A 175 -11.89 -26.83 11.70
C VAL A 175 -10.46 -27.30 11.86
N ILE A 176 -9.78 -26.77 12.87
CA ILE A 176 -8.39 -27.11 13.19
C ILE A 176 -8.40 -28.15 14.30
N SER A 177 -7.89 -29.34 13.99
CA SER A 177 -7.72 -30.46 14.87
C SER A 177 -6.51 -31.28 14.43
N LYS A 178 -6.27 -32.45 14.97
CA LYS A 178 -5.19 -33.34 14.48
C LYS A 178 -5.23 -33.55 12.98
N GLU A 179 -6.43 -33.57 12.39
CA GLU A 179 -6.68 -33.51 10.95
C GLU A 179 -7.55 -32.27 10.69
N SER A 180 -7.02 -31.31 9.95
CA SER A 180 -7.75 -30.06 9.68
C SER A 180 -8.68 -30.21 8.47
N TYR A 181 -9.90 -29.71 8.61
CA TYR A 181 -10.94 -29.77 7.57
C TYR A 181 -11.37 -28.35 7.15
N LEU A 182 -11.69 -28.19 5.87
CA LEU A 182 -12.20 -26.96 5.30
C LEU A 182 -13.60 -27.21 4.75
N TYR A 183 -14.59 -26.50 5.27
CA TYR A 183 -15.96 -26.54 4.80
C TYR A 183 -16.23 -25.36 3.86
N LEU A 184 -16.52 -25.67 2.59
CA LEU A 184 -16.93 -24.70 1.59
C LEU A 184 -18.46 -24.56 1.61
N LYS A 185 -18.96 -23.34 1.47
CA LYS A 185 -20.37 -23.02 1.31
C LYS A 185 -20.64 -22.48 -0.08
#